data_dd46d962083f8e534a8710305dbf2033
#
_entry.id   dd46d962083f8e534a8710305dbf2033
#
_cell.length_a   1.000
_cell.length_b   1.000
_cell.length_c   1.000
_cell.angle_alpha   90.00
_cell.angle_beta   90.00
_cell.angle_gamma   90.00
#
_symmetry.space_group_name_H-M   'P 1'
#
loop_
_entity.id
_entity.type
_entity.pdbx_description
1 polymer ?
#
loop_
_entity_poly.entity_id
_entity_poly.type
_entity_poly.pdbx_seq_one_letter_code
_entity_poly.pdbx_strand_id
1 'polypeptide(L)'
;IYKNVQGVITILISFYSKKIILSFCIFLNGKMYTGNIIKTGGRIGDESSIPLSKRLYSLNLPMGRLKTGTPARIKLSSINLLDMEEQPGEKPTPCMSLASPPKKHQKQLSCYITRTNKKTHEIINKNIHLSAMYSGEIKGIGPRYCPSIEDKVRKFQDKNSHQIFIEPEGINKDLVYPNGISTSLPKKAQQEFIFSIKGLENSIITEYGYAVEYDFVDPRTLKQNLETKYLKNLYLAGQINGTTGYEEAAAQGLMAGINASNSIKKLKDFVLERSEAYIGVLINDLTSHGITEPYRMFTSRAEHRLLLSQNNAEQRLILKTNEIGIVKKERVDKYLSNEKEYKKFYTNNLVKLKKDFFIDKNGAKIRLQEKRSISSLLSRNDVDEKKLFKPNKKDTKFYQRAITEIKYSGYIKKQIREINKTKKQNNKQIPTNIKYEEIHGLSNEVKEKLIKTQPQTIGAASQIEGVTPAAINLILIPVSYTHLTLPTKA
;
A
#
# COMPACT_ATOMS: atom_id res chain seq x y z
N ILE A 1 -1.94 -11.68 32.39
CA ILE A 1 -2.79 -10.51 32.76
C ILE A 1 -2.62 -9.48 31.68
N TYR A 2 -3.69 -9.22 30.93
CA TYR A 2 -3.67 -8.15 29.89
C TYR A 2 -3.63 -6.79 30.57
N LYS A 3 -2.59 -5.99 30.30
CA LYS A 3 -2.52 -4.61 30.76
C LYS A 3 -3.47 -3.74 29.92
N ASN A 4 -4.23 -2.86 30.57
CA ASN A 4 -5.08 -1.88 29.89
C ASN A 4 -4.36 -0.54 29.82
N VAL A 5 -4.32 0.06 28.63
CA VAL A 5 -3.86 1.44 28.47
C VAL A 5 -5.04 2.37 28.79
N GLN A 6 -4.81 3.38 29.64
CA GLN A 6 -5.83 4.29 30.14
C GLN A 6 -5.56 5.76 29.79
N GLY A 7 -4.39 6.06 29.24
CA GLY A 7 -4.01 7.43 28.93
C GLY A 7 -2.60 7.55 28.39
N VAL A 8 -2.20 8.78 28.11
CA VAL A 8 -0.87 9.21 27.70
C VAL A 8 -0.38 10.27 28.66
N ILE A 9 0.84 10.11 29.15
CA ILE A 9 1.52 11.09 29.98
C ILE A 9 2.52 11.83 29.09
N THR A 10 2.34 13.13 28.96
CA THR A 10 3.30 14.04 28.33
C THR A 10 4.17 14.71 29.39
N ILE A 11 5.12 15.53 28.99
CA ILE A 11 5.98 16.28 29.92
C ILE A 11 5.15 17.20 30.84
N LEU A 12 4.02 17.72 30.33
CA LEU A 12 3.24 18.74 31.04
C LEU A 12 1.91 18.20 31.59
N ILE A 13 1.25 17.25 30.89
CA ILE A 13 -0.14 16.89 31.17
C ILE A 13 -0.36 15.39 30.98
N SER A 14 -1.23 14.81 31.80
CA SER A 14 -1.76 13.46 31.62
C SER A 14 -3.11 13.50 30.91
N PHE A 15 -3.25 12.79 29.81
CA PHE A 15 -4.49 12.64 29.07
C PHE A 15 -5.07 11.25 29.33
N TYR A 16 -6.27 11.17 29.89
CA TYR A 16 -7.00 9.91 30.06
C TYR A 16 -7.96 9.68 28.90
N SER A 17 -7.99 8.46 28.38
CA SER A 17 -8.86 8.09 27.27
C SER A 17 -9.22 6.61 27.31
N LYS A 18 -10.42 6.28 26.80
CA LYS A 18 -10.89 4.88 26.67
C LYS A 18 -10.08 4.10 25.63
N LYS A 19 -9.58 4.77 24.59
CA LYS A 19 -8.79 4.19 23.49
C LYS A 19 -7.70 5.16 23.08
N ILE A 20 -6.55 4.61 22.72
CA ILE A 20 -5.37 5.37 22.29
C ILE A 20 -4.91 4.84 20.95
N ILE A 21 -4.62 5.74 20.03
CA ILE A 21 -3.99 5.43 18.75
C ILE A 21 -2.63 6.09 18.72
N LEU A 22 -1.56 5.30 18.62
CA LEU A 22 -0.21 5.81 18.43
C LEU A 22 0.14 5.80 16.94
N SER A 23 0.48 6.99 16.42
CA SER A 23 0.91 7.16 15.03
C SER A 23 2.22 7.94 15.02
N PHE A 24 3.31 7.23 15.09
CA PHE A 24 4.66 7.78 15.05
C PHE A 24 5.35 7.47 13.74
N CYS A 25 6.19 8.42 13.32
CA CYS A 25 7.01 8.35 12.14
C CYS A 25 8.47 8.02 12.52
N ILE A 26 9.43 8.48 11.73
CA ILE A 26 10.89 8.31 11.89
C ILE A 26 11.49 8.91 13.18
N PHE A 27 10.66 9.51 14.03
CA PHE A 27 11.09 10.14 15.27
C PHE A 27 11.26 9.19 16.46
N LEU A 28 10.73 7.95 16.37
CA LEU A 28 10.80 7.00 17.47
C LEU A 28 12.26 6.50 17.62
N ASN A 29 12.96 7.03 18.63
CA ASN A 29 14.40 6.84 18.84
C ASN A 29 15.21 7.11 17.55
N GLY A 30 14.79 8.15 16.81
CA GLY A 30 15.37 8.51 15.52
C GLY A 30 16.81 9.02 15.65
N LYS A 31 17.68 8.57 14.74
CA LYS A 31 19.05 9.05 14.59
C LYS A 31 19.33 9.38 13.14
N MET A 32 19.83 10.57 12.87
CA MET A 32 20.18 11.06 11.55
C MET A 32 21.68 10.94 11.32
N TYR A 33 22.08 10.47 10.15
CA TYR A 33 23.47 10.17 9.77
C TYR A 33 23.87 10.92 8.49
N THR A 34 24.96 11.70 8.55
CA THR A 34 25.59 12.35 7.41
C THR A 34 27.09 12.08 7.49
N GLY A 35 27.58 11.09 6.76
CA GLY A 35 28.91 10.53 6.97
C GLY A 35 29.05 10.03 8.41
N ASN A 36 30.10 10.51 9.10
CA ASN A 36 30.35 10.19 10.50
C ASN A 36 29.62 11.10 11.51
N ILE A 37 28.84 12.05 11.04
CA ILE A 37 28.07 12.95 11.91
C ILE A 37 26.73 12.28 12.25
N ILE A 38 26.50 12.06 13.56
CA ILE A 38 25.27 11.48 14.09
C ILE A 38 24.53 12.54 14.90
N LYS A 39 23.25 12.74 14.61
CA LYS A 39 22.35 13.62 15.37
C LYS A 39 21.10 12.86 15.79
N THR A 40 20.63 13.10 17.00
CA THR A 40 19.31 12.62 17.44
C THR A 40 18.22 13.42 16.75
N GLY A 41 17.19 12.75 16.24
CA GLY A 41 16.07 13.37 15.53
C GLY A 41 15.57 12.49 14.40
N GLY A 42 14.40 12.80 13.86
CA GLY A 42 13.85 12.16 12.68
C GLY A 42 13.96 13.04 11.43
N ARG A 43 13.95 14.34 11.62
CA ARG A 43 14.09 15.37 10.59
C ARG A 43 14.93 16.52 11.13
N ILE A 44 15.59 17.27 10.25
CA ILE A 44 16.33 18.47 10.63
C ILE A 44 15.38 19.45 11.33
N GLY A 45 15.77 19.89 12.52
CA GLY A 45 14.99 20.82 13.34
C GLY A 45 13.98 20.17 14.29
N ASP A 46 13.75 18.85 14.18
CA ASP A 46 12.80 18.14 15.05
C ASP A 46 13.53 17.13 15.96
N GLU A 47 13.07 17.04 17.20
CA GLU A 47 13.63 16.14 18.20
C GLU A 47 13.16 14.68 18.05
N SER A 48 13.92 13.77 18.63
CA SER A 48 13.61 12.34 18.68
C SER A 48 12.72 12.00 19.88
N SER A 49 11.73 11.12 19.67
CA SER A 49 10.85 10.62 20.74
C SER A 49 11.49 9.45 21.49
N ILE A 50 12.63 9.70 22.16
CA ILE A 50 13.39 8.69 22.92
C ILE A 50 12.59 8.19 24.16
N PRO A 51 11.96 9.04 24.99
CA PRO A 51 11.22 8.56 26.17
C PRO A 51 10.09 7.59 25.82
N LEU A 52 9.36 7.87 24.73
CA LEU A 52 8.30 6.98 24.26
C LEU A 52 8.86 5.63 23.81
N SER A 53 9.94 5.62 23.04
CA SER A 53 10.59 4.39 22.62
C SER A 53 11.02 3.54 23.83
N LYS A 54 11.69 4.12 24.82
CA LYS A 54 12.07 3.45 26.07
C LYS A 54 10.82 2.86 26.76
N ARG A 55 9.70 3.61 26.78
CA ARG A 55 8.45 3.13 27.36
C ARG A 55 7.89 1.92 26.61
N LEU A 56 7.91 1.92 25.27
CA LEU A 56 7.43 0.78 24.47
C LEU A 56 8.29 -0.48 24.71
N TYR A 57 9.62 -0.34 24.79
CA TYR A 57 10.50 -1.42 25.20
C TYR A 57 10.17 -1.96 26.59
N SER A 58 9.93 -1.09 27.59
CA SER A 58 9.57 -1.50 28.96
C SER A 58 8.21 -2.19 29.06
N LEU A 59 7.36 -2.07 28.04
CA LEU A 59 6.08 -2.78 27.93
C LEU A 59 6.23 -4.16 27.26
N ASN A 60 7.47 -4.56 26.95
CA ASN A 60 7.84 -5.82 26.29
C ASN A 60 7.16 -5.98 24.91
N LEU A 61 6.96 -4.89 24.18
CA LEU A 61 6.58 -4.97 22.79
C LEU A 61 7.78 -5.41 21.96
N PRO A 62 7.64 -6.36 21.04
CA PRO A 62 8.70 -6.72 20.11
C PRO A 62 9.02 -5.52 19.21
N MET A 63 10.22 -4.98 19.38
CA MET A 63 10.70 -3.80 18.67
C MET A 63 11.81 -4.19 17.69
N GLY A 64 11.91 -3.46 16.61
CA GLY A 64 13.01 -3.56 15.64
C GLY A 64 13.45 -2.17 15.17
N ARG A 65 14.49 -2.15 14.31
CA ARG A 65 14.98 -0.91 13.71
C ARG A 65 14.93 -0.98 12.20
N LEU A 66 14.46 0.10 11.60
CA LEU A 66 14.44 0.34 10.17
C LEU A 66 15.19 1.61 9.82
N LYS A 67 15.56 1.75 8.57
CA LYS A 67 16.19 2.96 8.08
C LYS A 67 15.46 3.51 6.86
N THR A 68 15.55 4.82 6.68
CA THR A 68 15.18 5.53 5.46
C THR A 68 16.25 6.57 5.14
N GLY A 69 16.07 7.37 4.10
CA GLY A 69 16.99 8.43 3.76
C GLY A 69 16.30 9.53 2.96
N THR A 70 16.93 10.69 2.93
CA THR A 70 16.46 11.83 2.17
C THR A 70 17.63 12.42 1.38
N PRO A 71 17.40 12.95 0.16
CA PRO A 71 18.43 13.68 -0.58
C PRO A 71 18.64 15.08 -0.01
N ALA A 72 19.68 15.75 -0.48
CA ALA A 72 19.88 17.16 -0.24
C ALA A 72 18.68 18.00 -0.73
N ARG A 73 18.50 19.18 -0.16
CA ARG A 73 17.58 20.21 -0.68
C ARG A 73 18.38 21.22 -1.45
N ILE A 74 17.89 21.61 -2.61
CA ILE A 74 18.57 22.47 -3.57
C ILE A 74 17.67 23.66 -3.88
N LYS A 75 18.28 24.84 -3.98
CA LYS A 75 17.57 26.07 -4.34
C LYS A 75 17.15 26.02 -5.81
N LEU A 76 15.85 26.11 -6.11
CA LEU A 76 15.32 26.00 -7.46
C LEU A 76 15.91 27.05 -8.41
N SER A 77 16.05 28.31 -7.95
CA SER A 77 16.62 29.42 -8.72
C SER A 77 18.09 29.22 -9.10
N SER A 78 18.79 28.23 -8.51
CA SER A 78 20.19 27.92 -8.83
C SER A 78 20.36 26.75 -9.80
N ILE A 79 19.28 26.18 -10.29
CA ILE A 79 19.27 25.01 -11.19
C ILE A 79 19.08 25.45 -12.63
N ASN A 80 19.87 24.88 -13.56
CA ASN A 80 19.63 25.06 -14.98
C ASN A 80 18.60 24.05 -15.51
N LEU A 81 17.34 24.44 -15.52
CA LEU A 81 16.23 23.58 -15.98
C LEU A 81 16.21 23.37 -17.51
N LEU A 82 16.86 24.23 -18.30
CA LEU A 82 16.91 24.08 -19.76
C LEU A 82 17.63 22.80 -20.21
N ASP A 83 18.49 22.28 -19.36
CA ASP A 83 19.22 21.04 -19.60
C ASP A 83 18.47 19.78 -19.14
N MET A 84 17.23 19.91 -18.69
CA MET A 84 16.41 18.83 -18.13
C MET A 84 15.14 18.61 -18.94
N GLU A 85 14.65 17.37 -18.92
CA GLU A 85 13.37 17.00 -19.52
C GLU A 85 12.22 17.44 -18.61
N GLU A 86 11.34 18.33 -19.11
CA GLU A 86 10.15 18.75 -18.37
C GLU A 86 9.12 17.62 -18.30
N GLN A 87 8.60 17.36 -17.11
CA GLN A 87 7.51 16.41 -16.87
C GLN A 87 6.30 17.16 -16.29
N PRO A 88 5.38 17.63 -17.14
CA PRO A 88 4.17 18.34 -16.70
C PRO A 88 3.16 17.38 -16.07
N GLY A 89 2.27 17.92 -15.27
CA GLY A 89 1.11 17.19 -14.76
C GLY A 89 0.10 16.82 -15.85
N GLU A 90 -0.77 15.87 -15.56
CA GLU A 90 -1.82 15.41 -16.49
C GLU A 90 -2.83 16.51 -16.82
N LYS A 91 -3.32 16.51 -18.07
CA LYS A 91 -4.40 17.41 -18.53
C LYS A 91 -5.54 16.57 -19.13
N PRO A 92 -6.78 16.67 -18.58
CA PRO A 92 -7.18 17.45 -17.41
C PRO A 92 -6.57 16.88 -16.10
N THR A 93 -6.31 17.76 -15.13
CA THR A 93 -5.79 17.35 -13.82
C THR A 93 -6.75 16.34 -13.17
N PRO A 94 -6.26 15.14 -12.77
CA PRO A 94 -7.10 14.11 -12.20
C PRO A 94 -7.67 14.55 -10.84
N CYS A 95 -8.89 14.12 -10.57
CA CYS A 95 -9.54 14.38 -9.30
C CYS A 95 -9.38 13.18 -8.36
N MET A 96 -8.80 13.42 -7.19
CA MET A 96 -8.59 12.36 -6.18
C MET A 96 -9.87 11.99 -5.42
N SER A 97 -10.88 12.88 -5.43
CA SER A 97 -12.17 12.64 -4.79
C SER A 97 -13.28 12.41 -5.80
N LEU A 98 -13.98 11.30 -5.68
CA LEU A 98 -15.19 11.00 -6.45
C LEU A 98 -16.42 11.76 -5.91
N ALA A 99 -16.36 12.22 -4.64
CA ALA A 99 -17.53 12.85 -4.00
C ALA A 99 -17.77 14.27 -4.47
N SER A 100 -16.71 15.05 -4.61
CA SER A 100 -16.79 16.47 -4.95
C SER A 100 -15.57 16.86 -5.75
N PRO A 101 -15.57 16.64 -7.07
CA PRO A 101 -14.47 17.09 -7.89
C PRO A 101 -14.33 18.62 -7.76
N PRO A 102 -13.10 19.13 -7.59
CA PRO A 102 -12.87 20.54 -7.47
C PRO A 102 -13.36 21.27 -8.73
N LYS A 103 -14.08 22.36 -8.54
CA LYS A 103 -14.53 23.20 -9.65
C LYS A 103 -13.36 23.91 -10.35
N LYS A 104 -12.27 24.15 -9.63
CA LYS A 104 -11.05 24.79 -10.11
C LYS A 104 -9.84 24.11 -9.47
N HIS A 105 -8.93 23.63 -10.30
CA HIS A 105 -7.65 23.10 -9.85
C HIS A 105 -6.68 24.23 -9.53
N GLN A 106 -5.81 24.01 -8.56
CA GLN A 106 -4.68 24.90 -8.30
C GLN A 106 -3.69 24.87 -9.47
N LYS A 107 -2.86 25.91 -9.58
CA LYS A 107 -1.76 25.96 -10.54
C LYS A 107 -0.88 24.70 -10.33
N GLN A 108 -0.65 23.96 -11.41
CA GLN A 108 0.24 22.81 -11.39
C GLN A 108 1.68 23.27 -11.65
N LEU A 109 2.63 22.62 -10.97
CA LEU A 109 4.06 22.75 -11.22
C LEU A 109 4.55 21.51 -11.94
N SER A 110 5.43 21.70 -12.92
CA SER A 110 6.12 20.59 -13.57
C SER A 110 7.26 20.07 -12.68
N CYS A 111 7.50 18.77 -12.73
CA CYS A 111 8.77 18.19 -12.31
C CYS A 111 9.75 18.18 -13.49
N TYR A 112 11.02 17.98 -13.22
CA TYR A 112 12.06 17.90 -14.25
C TYR A 112 12.88 16.63 -14.05
N ILE A 113 13.37 16.06 -15.14
CA ILE A 113 14.15 14.84 -15.11
C ILE A 113 15.58 15.14 -15.55
N THR A 114 16.53 14.75 -14.69
CA THR A 114 17.94 14.65 -15.02
C THR A 114 18.46 13.26 -14.68
N ARG A 115 19.75 13.04 -14.82
CA ARG A 115 20.35 11.72 -14.62
C ARG A 115 21.76 11.84 -14.02
N THR A 116 22.13 10.85 -13.20
CA THR A 116 23.52 10.65 -12.85
C THR A 116 24.34 10.26 -14.08
N ASN A 117 25.65 10.38 -14.01
CA ASN A 117 26.57 10.02 -15.06
C ASN A 117 27.78 9.25 -14.48
N LYS A 118 28.70 8.83 -15.35
CA LYS A 118 29.86 8.05 -14.97
C LYS A 118 30.72 8.76 -13.91
N LYS A 119 30.97 10.08 -14.06
CA LYS A 119 31.70 10.89 -13.09
C LYS A 119 31.00 10.92 -11.73
N THR A 120 29.65 11.03 -11.73
CA THR A 120 28.84 10.95 -10.49
C THR A 120 29.05 9.61 -9.79
N HIS A 121 29.03 8.50 -10.53
CA HIS A 121 29.23 7.16 -9.98
C HIS A 121 30.66 6.95 -9.44
N GLU A 122 31.69 7.48 -10.13
CA GLU A 122 33.08 7.44 -9.68
C GLU A 122 33.24 8.17 -8.35
N ILE A 123 32.67 9.38 -8.20
CA ILE A 123 32.70 10.14 -6.95
C ILE A 123 32.04 9.38 -5.81
N ILE A 124 30.86 8.80 -6.06
CA ILE A 124 30.12 8.02 -5.06
C ILE A 124 30.93 6.79 -4.65
N ASN A 125 31.45 6.02 -5.58
CA ASN A 125 32.23 4.82 -5.31
C ASN A 125 33.52 5.13 -4.52
N LYS A 126 34.20 6.22 -4.84
CA LYS A 126 35.39 6.68 -4.11
C LYS A 126 35.10 6.98 -2.63
N ASN A 127 33.90 7.49 -2.35
CA ASN A 127 33.52 7.95 -1.01
C ASN A 127 32.59 6.94 -0.27
N ILE A 128 32.27 5.77 -0.86
CA ILE A 128 31.24 4.86 -0.33
C ILE A 128 31.55 4.35 1.09
N HIS A 129 32.84 4.18 1.41
CA HIS A 129 33.31 3.75 2.73
C HIS A 129 33.04 4.78 3.84
N LEU A 130 32.78 6.05 3.47
CA LEU A 130 32.41 7.14 4.37
C LEU A 130 30.89 7.23 4.58
N SER A 131 30.09 6.44 3.87
CA SER A 131 28.63 6.37 4.07
C SER A 131 28.32 5.61 5.36
N ALA A 132 27.46 6.15 6.21
CA ALA A 132 27.04 5.51 7.46
C ALA A 132 26.42 4.12 7.25
N MET A 133 25.90 3.84 6.06
CA MET A 133 25.39 2.53 5.70
C MET A 133 26.47 1.48 5.48
N TYR A 134 27.64 1.90 4.96
CA TYR A 134 28.72 1.01 4.60
C TYR A 134 29.85 0.99 5.63
N SER A 135 29.86 1.94 6.57
CA SER A 135 30.76 1.95 7.74
C SER A 135 30.30 1.02 8.88
N GLY A 136 29.06 0.49 8.81
CA GLY A 136 28.49 -0.36 9.86
C GLY A 136 27.79 0.40 11.01
N GLU A 137 27.70 1.72 10.93
CA GLU A 137 27.03 2.57 11.92
C GLU A 137 25.49 2.33 11.92
N ILE A 138 24.89 2.13 10.75
CA ILE A 138 23.47 1.85 10.61
C ILE A 138 23.26 0.33 10.56
N LYS A 139 22.45 -0.18 11.49
CA LYS A 139 22.05 -1.60 11.56
C LYS A 139 20.67 -1.86 10.96
N GLY A 140 19.84 -0.82 10.84
CA GLY A 140 18.47 -0.90 10.32
C GLY A 140 18.43 -1.24 8.83
N ILE A 141 17.47 -2.07 8.43
CA ILE A 141 17.26 -2.45 7.03
C ILE A 141 16.54 -1.31 6.30
N GLY A 142 17.05 -0.96 5.12
CA GLY A 142 16.47 0.06 4.27
C GLY A 142 15.42 -0.46 3.29
N PRO A 143 14.59 0.42 2.72
CA PRO A 143 13.55 0.04 1.78
C PRO A 143 14.14 -0.44 0.45
N ARG A 144 13.65 -1.56 -0.07
CA ARG A 144 14.08 -2.14 -1.35
C ARG A 144 13.84 -1.20 -2.54
N TYR A 145 12.71 -0.49 -2.52
CA TYR A 145 12.23 0.29 -3.66
C TYR A 145 12.61 1.77 -3.65
N CYS A 146 13.26 2.23 -2.58
CA CYS A 146 13.87 3.56 -2.50
C CYS A 146 15.30 3.42 -1.94
N PRO A 147 16.20 2.72 -2.66
CA PRO A 147 17.57 2.57 -2.22
C PRO A 147 18.28 3.93 -2.27
N SER A 148 19.27 4.10 -1.41
CA SER A 148 20.17 5.25 -1.49
C SER A 148 20.92 5.27 -2.82
N ILE A 149 21.49 6.41 -3.18
CA ILE A 149 22.26 6.48 -4.42
C ILE A 149 23.49 5.56 -4.37
N GLU A 150 24.09 5.39 -3.18
CA GLU A 150 25.17 4.43 -2.95
C GLU A 150 24.76 3.00 -3.26
N ASP A 151 23.55 2.61 -2.79
CA ASP A 151 22.98 1.27 -3.08
C ASP A 151 22.72 1.08 -4.56
N LYS A 152 22.22 2.11 -5.24
CA LYS A 152 21.93 2.04 -6.69
C LYS A 152 23.22 1.85 -7.49
N VAL A 153 24.22 2.66 -7.22
CA VAL A 153 25.52 2.61 -7.93
C VAL A 153 26.20 1.26 -7.69
N ARG A 154 26.12 0.72 -6.47
CA ARG A 154 26.77 -0.56 -6.14
C ARG A 154 26.01 -1.78 -6.65
N LYS A 155 24.68 -1.79 -6.56
CA LYS A 155 23.84 -2.93 -6.98
C LYS A 155 23.66 -3.02 -8.49
N PHE A 156 23.74 -1.90 -9.19
CA PHE A 156 23.48 -1.81 -10.63
C PHE A 156 24.71 -1.22 -11.36
N GLN A 157 25.87 -1.84 -11.17
CA GLN A 157 27.15 -1.39 -11.72
C GLN A 157 27.16 -1.31 -13.26
N ASP A 158 26.36 -2.14 -13.93
CA ASP A 158 26.23 -2.14 -15.38
C ASP A 158 25.46 -0.92 -15.93
N LYS A 159 24.81 -0.14 -15.06
CA LYS A 159 24.08 1.06 -15.47
C LYS A 159 24.95 2.30 -15.38
N ASN A 160 25.13 2.96 -16.51
CA ASN A 160 25.89 4.21 -16.60
C ASN A 160 25.17 5.43 -16.03
N SER A 161 23.87 5.33 -15.75
CA SER A 161 23.06 6.45 -15.23
C SER A 161 21.84 5.98 -14.44
N HIS A 162 21.44 6.77 -13.46
CA HIS A 162 20.19 6.64 -12.71
C HIS A 162 19.35 7.90 -12.86
N GLN A 163 18.05 7.73 -13.01
CA GLN A 163 17.10 8.84 -13.15
C GLN A 163 16.92 9.59 -11.84
N ILE A 164 16.81 10.92 -11.94
CA ILE A 164 16.58 11.86 -10.85
C ILE A 164 15.40 12.72 -11.22
N PHE A 165 14.41 12.81 -10.32
CA PHE A 165 13.29 13.74 -10.48
C PHE A 165 13.56 14.97 -9.63
N ILE A 166 13.55 16.15 -10.25
CA ILE A 166 13.62 17.44 -9.58
C ILE A 166 12.19 17.87 -9.28
N GLU A 167 11.81 17.73 -8.03
CA GLU A 167 10.44 17.92 -7.56
C GLU A 167 10.35 19.23 -6.74
N PRO A 168 9.58 20.26 -7.19
CA PRO A 168 9.37 21.47 -6.39
C PRO A 168 8.67 21.13 -5.06
N GLU A 169 9.19 21.63 -3.92
CA GLU A 169 8.59 21.40 -2.60
C GLU A 169 7.35 22.27 -2.31
N GLY A 170 6.96 23.14 -3.21
CA GLY A 170 5.75 23.93 -3.09
C GLY A 170 5.67 25.09 -4.09
N ILE A 171 4.47 25.61 -4.29
CA ILE A 171 4.18 26.64 -5.30
C ILE A 171 4.98 27.94 -5.06
N ASN A 172 5.19 28.30 -3.80
CA ASN A 172 5.84 29.55 -3.40
C ASN A 172 7.19 29.31 -2.70
N LYS A 173 7.79 28.12 -2.87
CA LYS A 173 9.09 27.78 -2.28
C LYS A 173 10.15 27.72 -3.37
N ASP A 174 11.27 28.40 -3.16
CA ASP A 174 12.46 28.29 -4.00
C ASP A 174 13.31 27.10 -3.56
N LEU A 175 12.69 25.90 -3.53
CA LEU A 175 13.30 24.69 -3.01
C LEU A 175 12.82 23.47 -3.79
N VAL A 176 13.75 22.57 -4.12
CA VAL A 176 13.45 21.30 -4.78
C VAL A 176 14.01 20.11 -4.00
N TYR A 177 13.30 18.98 -4.19
CA TYR A 177 13.66 17.66 -3.73
C TYR A 177 14.16 16.83 -4.93
N PRO A 178 15.47 16.56 -5.04
CA PRO A 178 16.03 15.72 -6.11
C PRO A 178 15.80 14.24 -5.78
N ASN A 179 14.60 13.75 -6.10
CA ASN A 179 14.19 12.38 -5.80
C ASN A 179 15.04 11.38 -6.59
N GLY A 180 15.55 10.37 -5.90
CA GLY A 180 16.36 9.31 -6.49
C GLY A 180 17.83 9.33 -6.09
N ILE A 181 18.28 10.37 -5.35
CA ILE A 181 19.66 10.51 -4.85
C ILE A 181 19.74 10.71 -3.33
N SER A 182 18.82 10.08 -2.57
CA SER A 182 18.97 10.03 -1.11
C SER A 182 20.30 9.37 -0.72
N THR A 183 20.96 9.91 0.31
CA THR A 183 22.33 9.52 0.65
C THR A 183 22.64 9.74 2.12
N SER A 184 23.64 9.00 2.64
CA SER A 184 24.27 9.25 3.92
C SER A 184 25.74 9.62 3.82
N LEU A 185 26.22 9.95 2.64
CA LEU A 185 27.60 10.41 2.42
C LEU A 185 27.89 11.72 3.16
N PRO A 186 29.17 12.00 3.48
CA PRO A 186 29.60 13.29 4.04
C PRO A 186 29.25 14.47 3.13
N LYS A 187 29.05 15.65 3.71
CA LYS A 187 28.68 16.87 2.99
C LYS A 187 29.54 17.17 1.77
N LYS A 188 30.85 17.04 1.88
CA LYS A 188 31.79 17.27 0.77
C LYS A 188 31.52 16.31 -0.40
N ALA A 189 31.37 15.04 -0.13
CA ALA A 189 31.06 14.05 -1.18
C ALA A 189 29.70 14.30 -1.82
N GLN A 190 28.69 14.73 -1.03
CA GLN A 190 27.40 15.13 -1.58
C GLN A 190 27.51 16.31 -2.55
N GLN A 191 28.26 17.33 -2.18
CA GLN A 191 28.52 18.49 -3.03
C GLN A 191 29.21 18.09 -4.33
N GLU A 192 30.27 17.29 -4.25
CA GLU A 192 31.05 16.83 -5.40
C GLU A 192 30.18 16.03 -6.40
N PHE A 193 29.38 15.06 -5.91
CA PHE A 193 28.57 14.26 -6.82
C PHE A 193 27.36 15.03 -7.36
N ILE A 194 26.72 15.92 -6.58
CA ILE A 194 25.60 16.74 -7.06
C ILE A 194 26.08 17.68 -8.17
N PHE A 195 27.21 18.33 -8.00
CA PHE A 195 27.77 19.24 -9.01
C PHE A 195 28.29 18.52 -10.27
N SER A 196 28.40 17.19 -10.26
CA SER A 196 28.72 16.40 -11.45
C SER A 196 27.48 16.08 -12.29
N ILE A 197 26.26 16.36 -11.80
CA ILE A 197 25.00 16.06 -12.48
C ILE A 197 24.60 17.22 -13.39
N LYS A 198 24.19 16.90 -14.63
CA LYS A 198 23.79 17.89 -15.64
C LYS A 198 22.63 18.75 -15.15
N GLY A 199 22.85 20.09 -15.20
CA GLY A 199 21.91 21.10 -14.72
C GLY A 199 22.01 21.44 -13.24
N LEU A 200 22.88 20.71 -12.47
CA LEU A 200 23.13 20.96 -11.04
C LEU A 200 24.54 21.47 -10.75
N GLU A 201 25.34 21.77 -11.77
CA GLU A 201 26.77 22.11 -11.66
C GLU A 201 27.04 23.31 -10.74
N ASN A 202 26.15 24.30 -10.79
CA ASN A 202 26.22 25.53 -10.02
C ASN A 202 25.15 25.66 -8.95
N SER A 203 24.54 24.53 -8.56
CA SER A 203 23.40 24.52 -7.65
C SER A 203 23.79 24.91 -6.22
N ILE A 204 22.87 25.55 -5.50
CA ILE A 204 23.04 25.91 -4.08
C ILE A 204 22.34 24.86 -3.22
N ILE A 205 23.11 24.09 -2.46
CA ILE A 205 22.60 23.13 -1.50
C ILE A 205 22.20 23.89 -0.22
N THR A 206 20.94 23.87 0.14
CA THR A 206 20.42 24.52 1.36
C THR A 206 20.48 23.57 2.56
N GLU A 207 20.18 22.28 2.34
CA GLU A 207 20.26 21.24 3.35
C GLU A 207 20.89 19.98 2.74
N TYR A 208 21.81 19.34 3.47
CA TYR A 208 22.43 18.10 3.01
C TYR A 208 21.53 16.89 3.29
N GLY A 209 21.64 15.89 2.43
CA GLY A 209 20.97 14.61 2.61
C GLY A 209 21.50 13.85 3.83
N TYR A 210 20.65 12.99 4.37
CA TYR A 210 21.00 12.14 5.52
C TYR A 210 20.17 10.85 5.50
N ALA A 211 20.70 9.81 6.12
CA ALA A 211 19.92 8.65 6.46
C ALA A 211 19.31 8.80 7.85
N VAL A 212 18.17 8.17 8.09
CA VAL A 212 17.55 8.10 9.41
C VAL A 212 17.34 6.64 9.78
N GLU A 213 17.77 6.27 10.99
CA GLU A 213 17.46 5.00 11.61
C GLU A 213 16.47 5.23 12.76
N TYR A 214 15.42 4.40 12.86
CA TYR A 214 14.33 4.61 13.82
C TYR A 214 13.73 3.26 14.27
N ASP A 215 13.09 3.27 15.44
CA ASP A 215 12.42 2.10 16.00
C ASP A 215 11.04 1.90 15.37
N PHE A 216 10.61 0.64 15.29
CA PHE A 216 9.25 0.23 14.96
C PHE A 216 8.80 -0.93 15.84
N VAL A 217 7.50 -1.14 15.94
CA VAL A 217 6.90 -2.29 16.61
C VAL A 217 6.59 -3.38 15.58
N ASP A 218 6.94 -4.62 15.86
CA ASP A 218 6.61 -5.74 14.97
C ASP A 218 5.08 -5.82 14.77
N PRO A 219 4.58 -5.61 13.55
CA PRO A 219 3.14 -5.52 13.30
C PRO A 219 2.40 -6.84 13.51
N ARG A 220 3.10 -7.98 13.62
CA ARG A 220 2.49 -9.27 14.02
C ARG A 220 1.92 -9.23 15.44
N THR A 221 2.31 -8.24 16.23
CA THR A 221 1.73 -7.98 17.56
C THR A 221 0.34 -7.37 17.52
N LEU A 222 -0.16 -7.01 16.33
CA LEU A 222 -1.47 -6.41 16.14
C LEU A 222 -2.50 -7.45 15.70
N LYS A 223 -3.75 -7.20 16.10
CA LYS A 223 -4.93 -7.81 15.50
C LYS A 223 -5.23 -7.14 14.15
N GLN A 224 -6.10 -7.72 13.34
CA GLN A 224 -6.53 -7.13 12.06
C GLN A 224 -7.31 -5.80 12.21
N ASN A 225 -7.81 -5.49 13.41
CA ASN A 225 -8.41 -4.19 13.75
C ASN A 225 -7.38 -3.15 14.17
N LEU A 226 -6.07 -3.49 14.14
CA LEU A 226 -4.91 -2.70 14.56
C LEU A 226 -4.78 -2.46 16.06
N GLU A 227 -5.62 -3.08 16.91
CA GLU A 227 -5.38 -3.13 18.35
C GLU A 227 -4.22 -4.08 18.66
N THR A 228 -3.38 -3.72 19.64
CA THR A 228 -2.30 -4.61 20.07
C THR A 228 -2.84 -5.87 20.77
N LYS A 229 -2.19 -7.01 20.58
CA LYS A 229 -2.51 -8.29 21.24
C LYS A 229 -2.14 -8.28 22.73
N TYR A 230 -1.14 -7.46 23.11
CA TYR A 230 -0.56 -7.45 24.47
C TYR A 230 -1.16 -6.39 25.38
N LEU A 231 -1.58 -5.25 24.81
CA LEU A 231 -2.10 -4.11 25.56
C LEU A 231 -3.48 -3.76 25.02
N LYS A 232 -4.51 -3.95 25.82
CA LYS A 232 -5.87 -3.55 25.46
C LYS A 232 -5.98 -2.03 25.35
N ASN A 233 -6.84 -1.56 24.45
CA ASN A 233 -7.13 -0.15 24.22
C ASN A 233 -6.02 0.64 23.51
N LEU A 234 -4.97 -0.03 23.06
CA LEU A 234 -3.87 0.58 22.31
C LEU A 234 -3.90 0.10 20.86
N TYR A 235 -4.01 1.04 19.95
CA TYR A 235 -3.95 0.85 18.50
C TYR A 235 -2.66 1.48 17.97
N LEU A 236 -2.03 0.83 16.98
CA LEU A 236 -0.86 1.37 16.31
C LEU A 236 -1.18 1.59 14.83
N ALA A 237 -0.73 2.72 14.27
CA ALA A 237 -0.98 3.06 12.88
C ALA A 237 0.20 3.82 12.25
N GLY A 238 0.47 3.55 10.98
CA GLY A 238 1.51 4.24 10.23
C GLY A 238 2.89 3.62 10.39
N GLN A 239 3.91 4.45 10.36
CA GLN A 239 5.30 4.01 10.28
C GLN A 239 5.80 3.25 11.53
N ILE A 240 5.16 3.44 12.66
CA ILE A 240 5.40 2.64 13.87
C ILE A 240 5.21 1.14 13.64
N ASN A 241 4.38 0.74 12.64
CA ASN A 241 4.15 -0.63 12.23
C ASN A 241 5.11 -1.08 11.11
N GLY A 242 6.17 -0.29 10.84
CA GLY A 242 7.20 -0.61 9.86
C GLY A 242 6.82 -0.34 8.41
N THR A 243 5.77 0.45 8.16
CA THR A 243 5.44 0.92 6.80
C THR A 243 6.18 2.20 6.46
N THR A 244 6.38 2.46 5.15
CA THR A 244 6.92 3.71 4.64
C THR A 244 6.06 4.23 3.51
N GLY A 245 5.30 5.28 3.74
CA GLY A 245 4.45 5.94 2.75
C GLY A 245 3.26 6.61 3.39
N TYR A 246 2.83 7.70 2.78
CA TYR A 246 1.71 8.49 3.28
C TYR A 246 0.39 7.72 3.17
N GLU A 247 0.22 6.97 2.08
CA GLU A 247 -0.98 6.18 1.80
C GLU A 247 -1.14 5.04 2.79
N GLU A 248 -0.05 4.35 3.13
CA GLU A 248 -0.05 3.27 4.12
C GLU A 248 -0.40 3.81 5.51
N ALA A 249 0.15 4.97 5.89
CA ALA A 249 -0.12 5.61 7.17
C ALA A 249 -1.59 6.09 7.26
N ALA A 250 -2.10 6.72 6.20
CA ALA A 250 -3.48 7.18 6.12
C ALA A 250 -4.47 6.01 6.23
N ALA A 251 -4.21 4.91 5.50
CA ALA A 251 -5.04 3.72 5.52
C ALA A 251 -5.09 3.09 6.93
N GLN A 252 -3.94 2.93 7.58
CA GLN A 252 -3.87 2.38 8.93
C GLN A 252 -4.54 3.30 9.95
N GLY A 253 -4.29 4.61 9.87
CA GLY A 253 -4.90 5.61 10.74
C GLY A 253 -6.43 5.60 10.66
N LEU A 254 -6.97 5.54 9.43
CA LEU A 254 -8.40 5.42 9.20
C LEU A 254 -8.98 4.16 9.85
N MET A 255 -8.37 2.99 9.61
CA MET A 255 -8.86 1.72 10.15
C MET A 255 -8.74 1.66 11.67
N ALA A 256 -7.64 2.15 12.25
CA ALA A 256 -7.47 2.24 13.70
C ALA A 256 -8.54 3.17 14.33
N GLY A 257 -8.81 4.32 13.72
CA GLY A 257 -9.84 5.26 14.17
C GLY A 257 -11.23 4.67 14.16
N ILE A 258 -11.61 4.00 13.07
CA ILE A 258 -12.90 3.31 12.95
C ILE A 258 -13.04 2.25 14.05
N ASN A 259 -12.04 1.39 14.21
CA ASN A 259 -12.09 0.27 15.14
C ASN A 259 -12.04 0.73 16.62
N ALA A 260 -11.25 1.76 16.93
CA ALA A 260 -11.28 2.38 18.24
C ALA A 260 -12.68 2.95 18.59
N SER A 261 -13.31 3.64 17.63
CA SER A 261 -14.68 4.15 17.79
C SER A 261 -15.71 3.01 17.94
N ASN A 262 -15.63 1.98 17.08
CA ASN A 262 -16.54 0.83 17.17
C ASN A 262 -16.41 0.10 18.51
N SER A 263 -15.19 -0.05 19.02
CA SER A 263 -14.93 -0.67 20.33
C SER A 263 -15.56 0.13 21.47
N ILE A 264 -15.53 1.48 21.42
CA ILE A 264 -16.19 2.34 22.42
C ILE A 264 -17.72 2.16 22.35
N LYS A 265 -18.26 2.07 21.13
CA LYS A 265 -19.70 1.89 20.88
C LYS A 265 -20.17 0.44 21.04
N LYS A 266 -19.27 -0.49 21.39
CA LYS A 266 -19.55 -1.95 21.47
C LYS A 266 -20.07 -2.53 20.16
N LEU A 267 -19.67 -1.97 19.02
CA LEU A 267 -19.94 -2.49 17.69
C LEU A 267 -18.86 -3.50 17.28
N LYS A 268 -19.16 -4.29 16.24
CA LYS A 268 -18.19 -5.24 15.66
C LYS A 268 -17.00 -4.50 15.05
N ASP A 269 -15.85 -5.17 15.06
CA ASP A 269 -14.67 -4.69 14.37
C ASP A 269 -14.94 -4.56 12.86
N PHE A 270 -14.47 -3.46 12.28
CA PHE A 270 -14.49 -3.24 10.86
C PHE A 270 -13.16 -3.70 10.25
N VAL A 271 -13.19 -4.84 9.59
CA VAL A 271 -12.04 -5.44 8.94
C VAL A 271 -12.35 -5.62 7.46
N LEU A 272 -11.40 -5.26 6.61
CA LEU A 272 -11.46 -5.47 5.17
C LEU A 272 -10.59 -6.67 4.79
N GLU A 273 -11.16 -7.57 4.00
CA GLU A 273 -10.43 -8.73 3.48
C GLU A 273 -9.48 -8.33 2.33
N ARG A 274 -8.51 -9.17 2.05
CA ARG A 274 -7.59 -9.04 0.90
C ARG A 274 -8.32 -8.95 -0.45
N SER A 275 -9.48 -9.59 -0.56
CA SER A 275 -10.33 -9.56 -1.75
C SER A 275 -11.23 -8.31 -1.85
N GLU A 276 -11.31 -7.49 -0.80
CA GLU A 276 -12.21 -6.34 -0.73
C GLU A 276 -11.51 -5.01 -0.97
N ALA A 277 -10.27 -4.85 -0.49
CA ALA A 277 -9.54 -3.60 -0.63
C ALA A 277 -8.02 -3.78 -0.50
N TYR A 278 -7.23 -2.86 -1.08
CA TYR A 278 -5.79 -2.77 -0.83
C TYR A 278 -5.47 -2.53 0.64
N ILE A 279 -6.33 -1.81 1.37
CA ILE A 279 -6.23 -1.66 2.85
C ILE A 279 -6.30 -3.04 3.52
N GLY A 280 -7.16 -3.93 3.06
CA GLY A 280 -7.24 -5.31 3.57
C GLY A 280 -5.96 -6.10 3.28
N VAL A 281 -5.39 -5.98 2.07
CA VAL A 281 -4.09 -6.59 1.73
C VAL A 281 -2.99 -6.07 2.65
N LEU A 282 -2.88 -4.74 2.80
CA LEU A 282 -1.90 -4.07 3.66
C LEU A 282 -1.95 -4.60 5.10
N ILE A 283 -3.11 -4.54 5.73
CA ILE A 283 -3.25 -4.92 7.14
C ILE A 283 -3.02 -6.41 7.34
N ASN A 284 -3.51 -7.25 6.41
CA ASN A 284 -3.27 -8.68 6.48
C ASN A 284 -1.78 -9.02 6.32
N ASP A 285 -1.07 -8.42 5.35
CA ASP A 285 0.37 -8.62 5.20
C ASP A 285 1.13 -8.26 6.49
N LEU A 286 0.85 -7.10 7.07
CA LEU A 286 1.49 -6.64 8.30
C LEU A 286 1.24 -7.59 9.47
N THR A 287 -0.03 -7.92 9.74
CA THR A 287 -0.42 -8.63 10.95
C THR A 287 -0.18 -10.14 10.90
N SER A 288 -0.07 -10.72 9.70
CA SER A 288 0.13 -12.16 9.51
C SER A 288 1.58 -12.51 9.18
N HIS A 289 2.20 -11.81 8.22
CA HIS A 289 3.55 -12.11 7.77
C HIS A 289 4.61 -11.26 8.46
N GLY A 290 4.23 -10.08 8.97
CA GLY A 290 5.19 -9.11 9.47
C GLY A 290 6.01 -8.48 8.36
N ILE A 291 7.16 -7.92 8.73
CA ILE A 291 8.03 -7.24 7.80
C ILE A 291 9.50 -7.63 8.02
N THR A 292 10.24 -7.74 6.94
CA THR A 292 11.70 -7.93 6.94
C THR A 292 12.44 -6.68 6.43
N GLU A 293 11.71 -5.75 5.83
CA GLU A 293 12.17 -4.47 5.29
C GLU A 293 11.03 -3.45 5.39
N PRO A 294 11.27 -2.13 5.30
CA PRO A 294 10.20 -1.14 5.30
C PRO A 294 9.12 -1.47 4.26
N TYR A 295 7.90 -1.66 4.73
CA TYR A 295 6.78 -2.11 3.89
C TYR A 295 6.26 -0.96 3.01
N ARG A 296 6.05 -1.27 1.72
CA ARG A 296 5.31 -0.43 0.76
C ARG A 296 4.23 -1.26 0.09
N MET A 297 3.08 -0.63 -0.14
CA MET A 297 1.98 -1.24 -0.88
C MET A 297 2.23 -1.17 -2.38
N PHE A 298 2.28 -2.34 -3.03
CA PHE A 298 2.39 -2.47 -4.49
C PHE A 298 1.24 -3.34 -5.01
N THR A 299 0.85 -3.10 -6.26
CA THR A 299 -0.18 -3.91 -6.92
C THR A 299 0.20 -5.38 -7.03
N SER A 300 1.50 -5.71 -7.05
CA SER A 300 2.01 -7.08 -7.05
C SER A 300 1.71 -7.85 -5.76
N ARG A 301 1.40 -7.16 -4.64
CA ARG A 301 1.03 -7.79 -3.37
C ARG A 301 -0.42 -8.27 -3.36
N ALA A 302 -1.24 -7.77 -4.28
CA ALA A 302 -2.65 -8.12 -4.36
C ALA A 302 -2.88 -9.22 -5.41
N GLU A 303 -3.27 -10.39 -4.96
CA GLU A 303 -3.63 -11.54 -5.80
C GLU A 303 -4.87 -11.27 -6.66
N HIS A 304 -5.78 -10.41 -6.19
CA HIS A 304 -7.03 -10.06 -6.88
C HIS A 304 -7.01 -8.65 -7.47
N ARG A 305 -5.86 -8.19 -7.97
CA ARG A 305 -5.64 -6.79 -8.42
C ARG A 305 -6.61 -6.31 -9.51
N LEU A 306 -7.14 -7.20 -10.35
CA LEU A 306 -8.13 -6.82 -11.38
C LEU A 306 -9.49 -6.50 -10.75
N LEU A 307 -9.86 -7.21 -9.68
CA LEU A 307 -11.05 -6.93 -8.90
C LEU A 307 -10.89 -5.64 -8.08
N LEU A 308 -9.68 -5.39 -7.56
CA LEU A 308 -9.36 -4.24 -6.70
C LEU A 308 -8.96 -3.00 -7.52
N SER A 309 -9.74 -2.64 -8.52
CA SER A 309 -9.50 -1.42 -9.30
C SER A 309 -9.89 -0.17 -8.50
N GLN A 310 -9.12 0.92 -8.68
CA GLN A 310 -9.49 2.23 -8.16
C GLN A 310 -10.84 2.73 -8.70
N ASN A 311 -11.16 2.37 -9.95
CA ASN A 311 -12.38 2.82 -10.63
C ASN A 311 -13.66 2.19 -10.06
N ASN A 312 -13.57 1.08 -9.33
CA ASN A 312 -14.71 0.40 -8.72
C ASN A 312 -14.66 0.41 -7.18
N ALA A 313 -13.80 1.21 -6.57
CA ALA A 313 -13.66 1.28 -5.11
C ALA A 313 -14.96 1.67 -4.43
N GLU A 314 -15.69 2.66 -4.97
CA GLU A 314 -17.00 3.07 -4.45
C GLU A 314 -18.02 1.92 -4.50
N GLN A 315 -18.07 1.16 -5.59
CA GLN A 315 -18.98 0.01 -5.74
C GLN A 315 -18.71 -1.09 -4.71
N ARG A 316 -17.44 -1.34 -4.38
CA ARG A 316 -17.07 -2.39 -3.44
C ARG A 316 -17.27 -1.99 -1.98
N LEU A 317 -17.12 -0.69 -1.64
CA LEU A 317 -16.98 -0.27 -0.26
C LEU A 317 -18.11 0.62 0.27
N ILE A 318 -18.86 1.33 -0.58
CA ILE A 318 -19.81 2.35 -0.10
C ILE A 318 -20.92 1.78 0.80
N LEU A 319 -21.49 0.62 0.46
CA LEU A 319 -22.54 0.01 1.27
C LEU A 319 -21.97 -0.51 2.59
N LYS A 320 -20.82 -1.15 2.55
CA LYS A 320 -20.12 -1.65 3.75
C LYS A 320 -19.74 -0.51 4.71
N THR A 321 -19.31 0.64 4.16
CA THR A 321 -18.99 1.83 4.97
C THR A 321 -20.23 2.56 5.48
N ASN A 322 -21.37 2.43 4.78
CA ASN A 322 -22.65 2.94 5.25
C ASN A 322 -23.16 2.17 6.49
N GLU A 323 -22.99 0.84 6.53
CA GLU A 323 -23.39 -0.01 7.66
C GLU A 323 -22.76 0.43 8.98
N ILE A 324 -21.53 0.98 8.94
CA ILE A 324 -20.82 1.48 10.12
C ILE A 324 -20.92 3.01 10.29
N GLY A 325 -21.72 3.67 9.46
CA GLY A 325 -22.06 5.09 9.59
C GLY A 325 -20.94 6.08 9.28
N ILE A 326 -19.90 5.70 8.50
CA ILE A 326 -18.81 6.63 8.12
C ILE A 326 -19.15 7.45 6.89
N VAL A 327 -20.07 7.01 6.07
CA VAL A 327 -20.47 7.73 4.86
C VAL A 327 -21.83 8.39 5.08
N LYS A 328 -21.96 9.64 4.69
CA LYS A 328 -23.23 10.36 4.76
C LYS A 328 -24.29 9.73 3.84
N LYS A 329 -25.54 9.69 4.31
CA LYS A 329 -26.67 9.11 3.58
C LYS A 329 -26.83 9.71 2.17
N GLU A 330 -26.67 11.02 2.04
CA GLU A 330 -26.81 11.73 0.74
C GLU A 330 -25.81 11.19 -0.31
N ARG A 331 -24.62 10.77 0.14
CA ARG A 331 -23.62 10.17 -0.75
C ARG A 331 -24.04 8.78 -1.20
N VAL A 332 -24.61 7.98 -0.30
CA VAL A 332 -25.12 6.64 -0.61
C VAL A 332 -26.29 6.74 -1.58
N ASP A 333 -27.22 7.65 -1.33
CA ASP A 333 -28.40 7.88 -2.20
C ASP A 333 -27.96 8.33 -3.61
N LYS A 334 -26.97 9.22 -3.69
CA LYS A 334 -26.37 9.64 -4.97
C LYS A 334 -25.70 8.47 -5.70
N TYR A 335 -24.98 7.61 -4.99
CA TYR A 335 -24.39 6.41 -5.57
C TYR A 335 -25.47 5.47 -6.12
N LEU A 336 -26.51 5.16 -5.35
CA LEU A 336 -27.59 4.29 -5.76
C LEU A 336 -28.36 4.85 -6.98
N SER A 337 -28.60 6.17 -7.02
CA SER A 337 -29.18 6.83 -8.19
C SER A 337 -28.29 6.67 -9.43
N ASN A 338 -26.98 6.92 -9.31
CA ASN A 338 -26.04 6.73 -10.41
C ASN A 338 -25.98 5.27 -10.90
N GLU A 339 -26.05 4.28 -9.99
CA GLU A 339 -26.09 2.85 -10.36
C GLU A 339 -27.39 2.49 -11.12
N LYS A 340 -28.52 3.07 -10.71
CA LYS A 340 -29.80 2.91 -11.42
C LYS A 340 -29.72 3.49 -12.84
N GLU A 341 -29.17 4.70 -12.99
CA GLU A 341 -28.94 5.33 -14.29
C GLU A 341 -27.97 4.52 -15.16
N TYR A 342 -26.87 4.05 -14.60
CA TYR A 342 -25.91 3.19 -15.29
C TYR A 342 -26.56 1.89 -15.80
N LYS A 343 -27.32 1.20 -14.96
CA LYS A 343 -28.05 -0.03 -15.36
C LYS A 343 -29.03 0.24 -16.50
N LYS A 344 -29.76 1.37 -16.44
CA LYS A 344 -30.68 1.79 -17.51
C LYS A 344 -29.90 2.07 -18.81
N PHE A 345 -28.80 2.81 -18.73
CA PHE A 345 -27.90 3.07 -19.87
C PHE A 345 -27.38 1.77 -20.47
N TYR A 346 -26.82 0.88 -19.65
CA TYR A 346 -26.26 -0.39 -20.07
C TYR A 346 -27.28 -1.25 -20.82
N THR A 347 -28.47 -1.42 -20.23
CA THR A 347 -29.53 -2.23 -20.83
C THR A 347 -30.01 -1.65 -22.16
N ASN A 348 -30.33 -0.36 -22.21
CA ASN A 348 -30.95 0.24 -23.39
C ASN A 348 -29.93 0.44 -24.53
N ASN A 349 -28.72 0.86 -24.25
CA ASN A 349 -27.75 1.24 -25.28
C ASN A 349 -26.75 0.13 -25.63
N LEU A 350 -26.47 -0.80 -24.70
CA LEU A 350 -25.43 -1.80 -24.94
C LEU A 350 -25.98 -3.22 -25.11
N VAL A 351 -27.12 -3.55 -24.48
CA VAL A 351 -27.74 -4.87 -24.60
C VAL A 351 -28.81 -4.89 -25.68
N LYS A 352 -29.78 -3.97 -25.62
CA LYS A 352 -30.88 -3.96 -26.57
C LYS A 352 -30.50 -3.47 -27.96
N LEU A 353 -29.56 -2.52 -28.05
CA LEU A 353 -29.10 -2.01 -29.35
C LEU A 353 -28.19 -3.04 -30.02
N LYS A 354 -28.57 -3.46 -31.21
CA LYS A 354 -27.85 -4.46 -32.03
C LYS A 354 -27.30 -3.84 -33.31
N LYS A 355 -26.16 -4.33 -33.76
CA LYS A 355 -25.51 -3.98 -35.03
C LYS A 355 -25.24 -5.21 -35.86
N ASP A 356 -25.25 -5.04 -37.19
CA ASP A 356 -24.92 -6.05 -38.19
C ASP A 356 -23.49 -5.88 -38.75
N PHE A 357 -22.78 -4.85 -38.33
CA PHE A 357 -21.37 -4.62 -38.64
C PHE A 357 -20.66 -3.90 -37.48
N PHE A 358 -19.35 -3.95 -37.50
CA PHE A 358 -18.47 -3.10 -36.68
C PHE A 358 -17.25 -2.66 -37.49
N ILE A 359 -16.52 -1.68 -36.96
CA ILE A 359 -15.22 -1.25 -37.50
C ILE A 359 -14.14 -1.84 -36.61
N ASP A 360 -13.19 -2.53 -37.21
CA ASP A 360 -12.05 -3.08 -36.49
C ASP A 360 -11.01 -2.00 -36.15
N LYS A 361 -9.99 -2.36 -35.39
CA LYS A 361 -8.90 -1.44 -35.01
C LYS A 361 -8.06 -0.96 -36.20
N ASN A 362 -8.06 -1.70 -37.29
CA ASN A 362 -7.37 -1.34 -38.53
C ASN A 362 -8.22 -0.45 -39.44
N GLY A 363 -9.46 -0.18 -39.05
CA GLY A 363 -10.39 0.67 -39.79
C GLY A 363 -11.27 -0.09 -40.80
N ALA A 364 -11.13 -1.41 -40.91
CA ALA A 364 -11.93 -2.23 -41.83
C ALA A 364 -13.35 -2.43 -41.29
N LYS A 365 -14.35 -2.38 -42.20
CA LYS A 365 -15.75 -2.65 -41.89
C LYS A 365 -16.04 -4.15 -41.98
N ILE A 366 -16.30 -4.78 -40.86
CA ILE A 366 -16.60 -6.21 -40.71
C ILE A 366 -18.10 -6.42 -40.61
N ARG A 367 -18.70 -7.13 -41.61
CA ARG A 367 -20.09 -7.56 -41.54
C ARG A 367 -20.26 -8.80 -40.68
N LEU A 368 -21.38 -8.87 -39.95
CA LEU A 368 -21.74 -10.00 -39.12
C LEU A 368 -22.80 -10.84 -39.81
N GLN A 369 -22.78 -12.15 -39.60
CA GLN A 369 -23.83 -13.05 -40.10
C GLN A 369 -25.15 -12.77 -39.40
N GLU A 370 -25.12 -12.40 -38.11
CA GLU A 370 -26.30 -12.05 -37.30
C GLU A 370 -26.06 -10.74 -36.54
N LYS A 371 -27.14 -9.99 -36.30
CA LYS A 371 -27.10 -8.77 -35.47
C LYS A 371 -26.67 -9.09 -34.03
N ARG A 372 -25.61 -8.47 -33.56
CA ARG A 372 -25.10 -8.63 -32.19
C ARG A 372 -25.25 -7.34 -31.37
N SER A 373 -25.46 -7.51 -30.07
CA SER A 373 -25.55 -6.38 -29.13
C SER A 373 -24.20 -5.65 -29.05
N ILE A 374 -24.23 -4.35 -28.75
CA ILE A 374 -23.04 -3.55 -28.54
C ILE A 374 -22.14 -4.19 -27.44
N SER A 375 -22.74 -4.67 -26.34
CA SER A 375 -21.99 -5.34 -25.26
C SER A 375 -21.26 -6.61 -25.75
N SER A 376 -21.89 -7.41 -26.60
CA SER A 376 -21.25 -8.59 -27.21
C SER A 376 -20.10 -8.20 -28.13
N LEU A 377 -20.22 -7.11 -28.88
CA LEU A 377 -19.15 -6.61 -29.77
C LEU A 377 -17.99 -6.02 -28.96
N LEU A 378 -18.27 -5.30 -27.87
CA LEU A 378 -17.23 -4.74 -26.99
C LEU A 378 -16.37 -5.81 -26.30
N SER A 379 -16.85 -7.06 -26.17
CA SER A 379 -16.07 -8.17 -25.62
C SER A 379 -14.97 -8.66 -26.56
N ARG A 380 -15.01 -8.29 -27.84
CA ARG A 380 -14.02 -8.68 -28.85
C ARG A 380 -12.80 -7.76 -28.79
N ASN A 381 -11.63 -8.32 -29.05
CA ASN A 381 -10.35 -7.56 -29.00
C ASN A 381 -10.08 -6.76 -30.29
N ASP A 382 -10.71 -7.13 -31.38
CA ASP A 382 -10.53 -6.53 -32.72
C ASP A 382 -11.40 -5.31 -32.98
N VAL A 383 -12.41 -5.05 -32.15
CA VAL A 383 -13.36 -3.93 -32.32
C VAL A 383 -12.75 -2.59 -31.91
N ASP A 384 -12.97 -1.55 -32.74
CA ASP A 384 -12.72 -0.15 -32.37
C ASP A 384 -13.93 0.36 -31.54
N GLU A 385 -13.76 0.40 -30.21
CA GLU A 385 -14.83 0.82 -29.31
C GLU A 385 -15.28 2.27 -29.50
N LYS A 386 -14.39 3.17 -30.00
CA LYS A 386 -14.71 4.58 -30.24
C LYS A 386 -15.65 4.73 -31.45
N LYS A 387 -15.52 3.86 -32.43
CA LYS A 387 -16.36 3.86 -33.64
C LYS A 387 -17.61 3.00 -33.48
N LEU A 388 -17.64 2.07 -32.53
CA LEU A 388 -18.76 1.18 -32.30
C LEU A 388 -20.02 1.89 -31.80
N PHE A 389 -19.87 2.80 -30.84
CA PHE A 389 -20.96 3.53 -30.21
C PHE A 389 -20.49 4.93 -29.76
N LYS A 390 -21.29 5.95 -30.03
CA LYS A 390 -21.07 7.33 -29.57
C LYS A 390 -22.07 7.68 -28.47
N PRO A 391 -21.70 7.67 -27.21
CA PRO A 391 -22.58 8.08 -26.13
C PRO A 391 -22.80 9.59 -26.14
N ASN A 392 -23.93 10.03 -25.59
CA ASN A 392 -24.14 11.45 -25.27
C ASN A 392 -23.09 11.92 -24.24
N LYS A 393 -22.81 13.21 -24.21
CA LYS A 393 -21.78 13.79 -23.31
C LYS A 393 -21.95 13.36 -21.84
N LYS A 394 -23.21 13.35 -21.32
CA LYS A 394 -23.53 12.92 -19.96
C LYS A 394 -23.30 11.42 -19.73
N ASP A 395 -23.41 10.58 -20.75
CA ASP A 395 -23.33 9.13 -20.67
C ASP A 395 -21.91 8.60 -20.96
N THR A 396 -20.98 9.48 -21.32
CA THR A 396 -19.59 9.09 -21.66
C THR A 396 -18.91 8.30 -20.53
N LYS A 397 -19.09 8.75 -19.27
CA LYS A 397 -18.57 8.05 -18.07
C LYS A 397 -19.13 6.61 -17.94
N PHE A 398 -20.41 6.41 -18.26
CA PHE A 398 -21.07 5.11 -18.21
C PHE A 398 -20.56 4.20 -19.31
N TYR A 399 -20.33 4.73 -20.49
CA TYR A 399 -19.79 3.97 -21.60
C TYR A 399 -18.33 3.50 -21.32
N GLN A 400 -17.49 4.38 -20.81
CA GLN A 400 -16.10 4.04 -20.42
C GLN A 400 -16.06 2.95 -19.34
N ARG A 401 -16.93 3.08 -18.32
CA ARG A 401 -17.09 2.07 -17.29
C ARG A 401 -17.52 0.72 -17.88
N ALA A 402 -18.52 0.71 -18.76
CA ALA A 402 -19.04 -0.49 -19.41
C ALA A 402 -17.99 -1.19 -20.26
N ILE A 403 -17.17 -0.45 -21.04
CA ILE A 403 -16.05 -1.02 -21.80
C ILE A 403 -15.10 -1.80 -20.87
N THR A 404 -14.70 -1.17 -19.76
CA THR A 404 -13.81 -1.80 -18.80
C THR A 404 -14.43 -3.05 -18.18
N GLU A 405 -15.67 -2.96 -17.69
CA GLU A 405 -16.39 -4.09 -17.08
C GLU A 405 -16.57 -5.25 -18.06
N ILE A 406 -16.91 -4.98 -19.32
CA ILE A 406 -17.12 -6.01 -20.34
C ILE A 406 -15.79 -6.72 -20.68
N LYS A 407 -14.73 -5.95 -20.97
CA LYS A 407 -13.42 -6.49 -21.33
C LYS A 407 -12.80 -7.36 -20.24
N TYR A 408 -12.97 -6.97 -18.99
CA TYR A 408 -12.42 -7.72 -17.85
C TYR A 408 -13.39 -8.72 -17.22
N SER A 409 -14.64 -8.82 -17.69
CA SER A 409 -15.69 -9.64 -17.08
C SER A 409 -15.30 -11.11 -16.88
N GLY A 410 -14.62 -11.73 -17.86
CA GLY A 410 -14.17 -13.12 -17.78
C GLY A 410 -13.15 -13.32 -16.64
N TYR A 411 -12.16 -12.45 -16.55
CA TYR A 411 -11.12 -12.50 -15.51
C TYR A 411 -11.70 -12.23 -14.13
N ILE A 412 -12.57 -11.24 -14.00
CA ILE A 412 -13.24 -10.90 -12.73
C ILE A 412 -14.11 -12.06 -12.24
N LYS A 413 -14.91 -12.68 -13.15
CA LYS A 413 -15.69 -13.86 -12.80
C LYS A 413 -14.84 -15.03 -12.31
N LYS A 414 -13.67 -15.26 -12.93
CA LYS A 414 -12.73 -16.28 -12.49
C LYS A 414 -12.21 -15.96 -11.07
N GLN A 415 -11.75 -14.75 -10.83
CA GLN A 415 -11.29 -14.33 -9.51
C GLN A 415 -12.38 -14.45 -8.42
N ILE A 416 -13.60 -14.04 -8.71
CA ILE A 416 -14.72 -14.20 -7.77
C ILE A 416 -14.98 -15.69 -7.43
N ARG A 417 -14.91 -16.59 -8.42
CA ARG A 417 -15.04 -18.03 -8.17
C ARG A 417 -13.92 -18.56 -7.26
N GLU A 418 -12.67 -18.13 -7.49
CA GLU A 418 -11.53 -18.50 -6.68
C GLU A 418 -11.68 -17.97 -5.24
N ILE A 419 -12.08 -16.71 -5.06
CA ILE A 419 -12.37 -16.11 -3.76
C ILE A 419 -13.44 -16.91 -3.01
N ASN A 420 -14.55 -17.23 -3.67
CA ASN A 420 -15.63 -17.98 -3.06
C ASN A 420 -15.21 -19.40 -2.69
N LYS A 421 -14.36 -20.04 -3.50
CA LYS A 421 -13.77 -21.35 -3.20
C LYS A 421 -12.88 -21.28 -1.96
N THR A 422 -12.00 -20.31 -1.91
CA THR A 422 -11.09 -20.09 -0.77
C THR A 422 -11.87 -19.75 0.51
N LYS A 423 -12.90 -18.89 0.42
CA LYS A 423 -13.78 -18.58 1.57
C LYS A 423 -14.49 -19.83 2.09
N LYS A 424 -15.03 -20.66 1.21
CA LYS A 424 -15.65 -21.95 1.61
C LYS A 424 -14.64 -22.87 2.30
N GLN A 425 -13.42 -22.96 1.79
CA GLN A 425 -12.35 -23.75 2.40
C GLN A 425 -11.96 -23.19 3.78
N ASN A 426 -11.71 -21.89 3.87
CA ASN A 426 -11.33 -21.22 5.11
C ASN A 426 -12.37 -21.35 6.22
N ASN A 427 -13.64 -21.37 5.86
CA ASN A 427 -14.74 -21.53 6.82
C ASN A 427 -15.03 -22.99 7.23
N LYS A 428 -14.34 -23.98 6.64
CA LYS A 428 -14.48 -25.37 7.06
C LYS A 428 -14.02 -25.51 8.51
N GLN A 429 -14.89 -26.08 9.33
CA GLN A 429 -14.60 -26.37 10.72
C GLN A 429 -13.61 -27.53 10.81
N ILE A 430 -12.63 -27.40 11.65
CA ILE A 430 -11.71 -28.48 11.99
C ILE A 430 -12.33 -29.25 13.17
N PRO A 431 -12.55 -30.56 13.03
CA PRO A 431 -13.10 -31.37 14.12
C PRO A 431 -12.23 -31.29 15.38
N THR A 432 -12.85 -31.13 16.54
CA THR A 432 -12.13 -31.03 17.82
C THR A 432 -11.31 -32.27 18.19
N ASN A 433 -11.66 -33.41 17.59
CA ASN A 433 -10.97 -34.71 17.79
C ASN A 433 -9.92 -34.98 16.70
N ILE A 434 -9.55 -34.00 15.87
CA ILE A 434 -8.51 -34.21 14.86
C ILE A 434 -7.16 -34.49 15.53
N LYS A 435 -6.48 -35.56 15.08
CA LYS A 435 -5.15 -35.91 15.55
C LYS A 435 -4.10 -35.42 14.56
N TYR A 436 -3.52 -34.29 14.83
CA TYR A 436 -2.51 -33.67 13.94
C TYR A 436 -1.25 -34.52 13.81
N GLU A 437 -0.93 -35.32 14.82
CA GLU A 437 0.20 -36.25 14.84
C GLU A 437 0.09 -37.30 13.73
N GLU A 438 -1.12 -37.78 13.43
CA GLU A 438 -1.41 -38.83 12.46
C GLU A 438 -1.44 -38.31 11.01
N ILE A 439 -1.37 -36.98 10.80
CA ILE A 439 -1.37 -36.41 9.44
C ILE A 439 0.02 -36.54 8.84
N HIS A 440 0.15 -37.47 7.88
CA HIS A 440 1.40 -37.66 7.16
C HIS A 440 1.77 -36.43 6.30
N GLY A 441 3.06 -36.08 6.28
CA GLY A 441 3.59 -34.97 5.50
C GLY A 441 3.59 -33.62 6.21
N LEU A 442 2.98 -33.46 7.39
CA LEU A 442 3.17 -32.29 8.23
C LEU A 442 4.53 -32.33 8.94
N SER A 443 5.25 -31.22 8.93
CA SER A 443 6.49 -31.11 9.74
C SER A 443 6.18 -31.12 11.24
N ASN A 444 7.12 -31.55 12.06
CA ASN A 444 6.94 -31.58 13.51
C ASN A 444 6.63 -30.23 14.10
N GLU A 445 7.27 -29.15 13.60
CA GLU A 445 6.99 -27.78 14.00
C GLU A 445 5.53 -27.38 13.74
N VAL A 446 4.99 -27.72 12.57
CA VAL A 446 3.59 -27.43 12.22
C VAL A 446 2.64 -28.23 13.10
N LYS A 447 2.91 -29.51 13.35
CA LYS A 447 2.11 -30.36 14.25
C LYS A 447 2.05 -29.76 15.65
N GLU A 448 3.19 -29.41 16.25
CA GLU A 448 3.24 -28.81 17.59
C GLU A 448 2.45 -27.49 17.67
N LYS A 449 2.59 -26.62 16.65
CA LYS A 449 1.86 -25.35 16.60
C LYS A 449 0.34 -25.56 16.50
N LEU A 450 -0.11 -26.50 15.68
CA LEU A 450 -1.53 -26.84 15.53
C LEU A 450 -2.12 -27.42 16.81
N ILE A 451 -1.41 -28.34 17.46
CA ILE A 451 -1.82 -28.93 18.75
C ILE A 451 -1.94 -27.87 19.84
N LYS A 452 -0.96 -26.97 19.92
CA LYS A 452 -0.94 -25.87 20.90
C LYS A 452 -2.06 -24.85 20.67
N THR A 453 -2.38 -24.53 19.39
CA THR A 453 -3.30 -23.43 19.03
C THR A 453 -4.72 -23.92 18.87
N GLN A 454 -4.93 -25.20 18.55
CA GLN A 454 -6.23 -25.84 18.30
C GLN A 454 -7.18 -24.96 17.45
N PRO A 455 -6.79 -24.64 16.19
CA PRO A 455 -7.58 -23.76 15.36
C PRO A 455 -8.94 -24.40 15.03
N GLN A 456 -10.01 -23.62 15.18
CA GLN A 456 -11.37 -24.11 14.93
C GLN A 456 -11.72 -24.22 13.44
N THR A 457 -11.02 -23.48 12.57
CA THR A 457 -11.28 -23.46 11.12
C THR A 457 -9.97 -23.59 10.34
N ILE A 458 -10.10 -24.04 9.10
CA ILE A 458 -8.98 -24.07 8.14
C ILE A 458 -8.37 -22.67 7.96
N GLY A 459 -9.21 -21.63 7.91
CA GLY A 459 -8.75 -20.25 7.85
C GLY A 459 -7.94 -19.82 9.08
N ALA A 460 -8.36 -20.24 10.27
CA ALA A 460 -7.58 -20.01 11.50
C ALA A 460 -6.24 -20.76 11.47
N ALA A 461 -6.25 -22.01 11.01
CA ALA A 461 -5.02 -22.80 10.84
C ALA A 461 -4.02 -22.16 9.87
N SER A 462 -4.50 -21.58 8.77
CA SER A 462 -3.67 -20.92 7.76
C SER A 462 -3.01 -19.63 8.25
N GLN A 463 -3.49 -19.04 9.34
CA GLN A 463 -2.92 -17.83 9.95
C GLN A 463 -1.82 -18.13 10.98
N ILE A 464 -1.56 -19.41 11.28
CA ILE A 464 -0.51 -19.81 12.22
C ILE A 464 0.84 -19.69 11.51
N GLU A 465 1.79 -19.00 12.12
CA GLU A 465 3.15 -18.83 11.59
C GLU A 465 3.83 -20.17 11.34
N GLY A 466 4.34 -20.38 10.12
CA GLY A 466 4.97 -21.62 9.68
C GLY A 466 4.03 -22.66 9.07
N VAL A 467 2.70 -22.44 9.13
CA VAL A 467 1.74 -23.29 8.42
C VAL A 467 1.65 -22.86 6.96
N THR A 468 2.20 -23.71 6.09
CA THR A 468 2.26 -23.43 4.64
C THR A 468 0.94 -23.81 3.93
N PRO A 469 0.67 -23.30 2.71
CA PRO A 469 -0.45 -23.77 1.89
C PRO A 469 -0.44 -25.28 1.64
N ALA A 470 0.74 -25.91 1.54
CA ALA A 470 0.87 -27.34 1.43
C ALA A 470 0.38 -28.05 2.71
N ALA A 471 0.75 -27.55 3.89
CA ALA A 471 0.27 -28.07 5.16
C ALA A 471 -1.26 -27.94 5.29
N ILE A 472 -1.85 -26.82 4.86
CA ILE A 472 -3.32 -26.63 4.82
C ILE A 472 -3.99 -27.66 3.92
N ASN A 473 -3.42 -27.96 2.75
CA ASN A 473 -3.96 -29.01 1.87
C ASN A 473 -3.96 -30.39 2.54
N LEU A 474 -2.90 -30.70 3.31
CA LEU A 474 -2.84 -31.96 4.07
C LEU A 474 -3.90 -32.03 5.18
N ILE A 475 -4.15 -30.92 5.89
CA ILE A 475 -5.20 -30.81 6.91
C ILE A 475 -6.60 -30.94 6.29
N LEU A 476 -6.79 -30.39 5.08
CA LEU A 476 -8.07 -30.46 4.38
C LEU A 476 -8.52 -31.89 4.03
N ILE A 477 -7.59 -32.84 3.88
CA ILE A 477 -7.91 -34.24 3.58
C ILE A 477 -8.76 -34.86 4.69
N PRO A 478 -8.28 -34.99 5.95
CA PRO A 478 -9.07 -35.58 7.03
C PRO A 478 -10.33 -34.74 7.36
N VAL A 479 -10.22 -33.39 7.32
CA VAL A 479 -11.38 -32.51 7.56
C VAL A 479 -12.50 -32.74 6.53
N SER A 480 -12.17 -32.99 5.27
CA SER A 480 -13.18 -33.23 4.24
C SER A 480 -13.78 -34.63 4.37
N TYR A 481 -13.02 -35.61 4.81
CA TYR A 481 -13.48 -36.98 5.00
C TYR A 481 -14.46 -37.12 6.18
N THR A 482 -14.21 -36.44 7.28
CA THR A 482 -15.13 -36.42 8.46
C THR A 482 -16.47 -35.74 8.18
N HIS A 483 -16.55 -34.84 7.20
CA HIS A 483 -17.81 -34.23 6.78
C HIS A 483 -18.65 -35.11 5.82
N LEU A 484 -18.06 -36.16 5.25
CA LEU A 484 -18.76 -37.12 4.38
C LEU A 484 -19.37 -38.30 5.15
N THR A 485 -18.87 -38.57 6.34
CA THR A 485 -19.43 -39.60 7.24
C THR A 485 -20.44 -38.96 8.18
N LEU A 486 -21.66 -38.69 7.68
CA LEU A 486 -22.82 -38.50 8.55
C LEU A 486 -23.04 -39.80 9.32
N PRO A 487 -23.34 -39.76 10.63
CA PRO A 487 -23.72 -40.97 11.34
C PRO A 487 -25.05 -41.47 10.71
N THR A 488 -25.00 -42.61 10.07
CA THR A 488 -26.19 -43.38 9.82
C THR A 488 -26.82 -43.64 11.17
N LYS A 489 -27.95 -42.97 11.45
CA LYS A 489 -28.79 -43.35 12.58
C LYS A 489 -29.21 -44.79 12.38
N ALA A 490 -28.74 -45.65 13.30
CA ALA A 490 -29.36 -46.92 13.59
C ALA A 490 -30.69 -46.65 14.31
#